data_d8e8e564e7c4a4515cdea233440c7200
#
_entry.id   d8e8e564e7c4a4515cdea233440c7200
#
_cell.length_a   1.000
_cell.length_b   1.000
_cell.length_c   1.000
_cell.angle_alpha   90.00
_cell.angle_beta   90.00
_cell.angle_gamma   90.00
#
_symmetry.space_group_name_H-M   'P 1'
#
loop_
_entity.id
_entity.type
_entity.pdbx_description
1 polymer ?
#
loop_
_entity_poly.entity_id
_entity_poly.type
_entity_poly.pdbx_seq_one_letter_code
_entity_poly.pdbx_strand_id
1 'polypeptide(L)'
;MATIDLKKNQIKGYPLQNAKGTIVSTTGSIRIHTRLKSQVSLIIGGGRSGKSSYAQDYALSVCEGTESRAYIATAEPIDEEMKARIAAHQKDRGDRFITIEEPIDLAKAIKELPSSVEVCVVDCLTVWLGNLLHHEGIPSKRFVQMDELYEVLRHPPCDILLVTNETGLGLIPADAESRSFRDLAGWMNQDLAQIARNVILLVAGLPLALKGEVL
;
A
#
# COMPACT_ATOMS: atom_id res chain seq x y z
N MET A 1 18.64 -21.81 15.18
CA MET A 1 18.32 -21.86 13.74
C MET A 1 17.62 -23.19 13.49
N ALA A 2 16.32 -23.20 13.14
CA ALA A 2 15.59 -24.42 12.83
C ALA A 2 15.74 -24.70 11.34
N THR A 3 16.15 -25.93 10.99
CA THR A 3 16.33 -26.34 9.60
C THR A 3 15.14 -27.21 9.19
N ILE A 4 14.51 -26.90 8.07
CA ILE A 4 13.39 -27.67 7.53
C ILE A 4 13.95 -28.65 6.49
N ASP A 5 13.77 -29.94 6.69
CA ASP A 5 14.08 -30.96 5.70
C ASP A 5 12.82 -31.23 4.83
N LEU A 6 12.78 -30.62 3.65
CA LEU A 6 11.67 -30.72 2.72
C LEU A 6 11.44 -32.12 2.11
N LYS A 7 12.39 -33.02 2.25
CA LYS A 7 12.28 -34.40 1.71
C LYS A 7 11.61 -35.40 2.65
N LYS A 8 11.47 -35.06 3.94
CA LYS A 8 10.91 -35.96 4.97
C LYS A 8 9.68 -35.44 5.68
N ASN A 9 9.15 -34.27 5.31
CA ASN A 9 7.99 -33.62 5.96
C ASN A 9 8.08 -33.57 7.51
N GLN A 10 9.30 -33.45 8.07
CA GLN A 10 9.53 -33.42 9.50
C GLN A 10 10.26 -32.14 9.88
N ILE A 11 9.70 -31.43 10.85
CA ILE A 11 10.33 -30.27 11.49
C ILE A 11 11.13 -30.80 12.71
N LYS A 12 12.46 -30.72 12.65
CA LYS A 12 13.33 -30.97 13.81
C LYS A 12 13.64 -29.64 14.48
N GLY A 13 13.10 -29.42 15.67
CA GLY A 13 13.34 -28.27 16.52
C GLY A 13 12.08 -27.87 17.27
N TYR A 14 12.21 -27.05 18.29
CA TYR A 14 11.25 -26.65 19.30
C TYR A 14 9.78 -26.59 18.91
N PRO A 15 8.85 -26.92 19.85
CA PRO A 15 7.42 -26.81 19.59
C PRO A 15 7.05 -25.36 19.26
N LEU A 16 6.46 -25.14 18.10
CA LEU A 16 5.93 -23.86 17.68
C LEU A 16 4.68 -23.56 18.50
N GLN A 17 4.77 -22.67 19.46
CA GLN A 17 3.61 -22.07 20.10
C GLN A 17 3.27 -20.79 19.36
N ASN A 18 2.06 -20.70 18.81
CA ASN A 18 1.54 -19.46 18.26
C ASN A 18 0.93 -18.62 19.41
N ALA A 19 0.81 -17.32 19.19
CA ALA A 19 0.18 -16.40 20.14
C ALA A 19 -1.33 -16.70 20.38
N LYS A 20 -1.91 -17.70 19.73
CA LYS A 20 -3.29 -18.20 19.89
C LYS A 20 -3.44 -19.72 19.97
N GLY A 21 -2.37 -20.47 20.09
CA GLY A 21 -2.40 -21.86 20.60
C GLY A 21 -3.10 -22.94 19.75
N THR A 22 -3.31 -22.77 18.46
CA THR A 22 -4.00 -23.76 17.65
C THR A 22 -3.12 -24.30 16.51
N ILE A 23 -2.81 -25.61 16.54
CA ILE A 23 -2.18 -26.32 15.41
C ILE A 23 -3.32 -27.03 14.68
N VAL A 24 -3.57 -26.66 13.42
CA VAL A 24 -4.47 -27.40 12.53
C VAL A 24 -3.63 -28.13 11.50
N SER A 25 -3.62 -29.48 11.57
CA SER A 25 -2.99 -30.35 10.59
C SER A 25 -4.06 -30.81 9.61
N THR A 26 -3.99 -30.35 8.38
CA THR A 26 -4.61 -31.01 7.23
C THR A 26 -3.59 -31.01 6.09
N THR A 27 -3.59 -32.06 5.29
CA THR A 27 -2.72 -32.34 4.12
C THR A 27 -2.81 -31.21 3.09
N GLY A 28 -2.10 -30.11 3.34
CA GLY A 28 -1.97 -28.94 2.49
C GLY A 28 -0.75 -28.15 2.95
N SER A 29 -0.10 -27.44 2.07
CA SER A 29 1.07 -26.63 2.38
C SER A 29 0.76 -25.65 3.51
N ILE A 30 1.35 -25.87 4.70
CA ILE A 30 1.21 -24.95 5.84
C ILE A 30 2.05 -23.70 5.53
N ARG A 31 1.40 -22.61 5.14
CA ARG A 31 2.03 -21.29 5.18
C ARG A 31 1.97 -20.78 6.61
N ILE A 32 3.09 -20.86 7.34
CA ILE A 32 3.21 -20.26 8.68
C ILE A 32 3.48 -18.76 8.48
N HIS A 33 2.42 -17.97 8.47
CA HIS A 33 2.55 -16.51 8.61
C HIS A 33 2.73 -16.20 10.09
N THR A 34 3.95 -16.12 10.57
CA THR A 34 4.25 -15.46 11.84
C THR A 34 4.10 -13.95 11.62
N ARG A 35 2.90 -13.43 11.77
CA ARG A 35 2.62 -12.00 11.72
C ARG A 35 3.18 -11.35 12.99
N LEU A 36 4.46 -10.98 12.95
CA LEU A 36 5.15 -10.40 14.11
C LEU A 36 4.69 -8.97 14.40
N LYS A 37 4.30 -8.20 13.40
CA LYS A 37 3.76 -6.82 13.50
C LYS A 37 3.25 -6.40 12.12
N SER A 38 2.13 -5.65 12.07
CA SER A 38 1.67 -5.01 10.82
C SER A 38 2.75 -4.08 10.28
N GLN A 39 2.89 -4.04 8.95
CA GLN A 39 3.97 -3.32 8.28
C GLN A 39 3.46 -2.46 7.13
N VAL A 40 4.24 -1.44 6.79
CA VAL A 40 4.01 -0.57 5.64
C VAL A 40 4.98 -0.95 4.53
N SER A 41 4.47 -1.06 3.31
CA SER A 41 5.28 -1.21 2.09
C SER A 41 4.92 -0.09 1.12
N LEU A 42 5.94 0.60 0.61
CA LEU A 42 5.81 1.66 -0.37
C LEU A 42 6.12 1.11 -1.77
N ILE A 43 5.14 1.21 -2.68
CA ILE A 43 5.23 0.78 -4.06
C ILE A 43 5.28 2.04 -4.93
N ILE A 44 6.44 2.33 -5.47
CA ILE A 44 6.75 3.58 -6.20
C ILE A 44 7.11 3.28 -7.65
N GLY A 45 6.92 4.23 -8.55
CA GLY A 45 7.34 4.12 -9.97
C GLY A 45 6.59 5.08 -10.87
N GLY A 46 6.95 5.12 -12.14
CA GLY A 46 6.33 6.00 -13.14
C GLY A 46 4.85 5.68 -13.42
N GLY A 47 4.18 6.55 -14.14
CA GLY A 47 2.83 6.29 -14.64
C GLY A 47 2.80 4.99 -15.45
N ARG A 48 1.74 4.17 -15.27
CA ARG A 48 1.53 2.89 -15.98
C ARG A 48 2.65 1.85 -15.82
N SER A 49 3.45 1.93 -14.74
CA SER A 49 4.53 0.96 -14.47
C SER A 49 4.07 -0.38 -13.88
N GLY A 50 2.76 -0.56 -13.60
CA GLY A 50 2.20 -1.80 -13.04
C GLY A 50 2.01 -1.79 -11.52
N LYS A 51 2.21 -0.65 -10.83
CA LYS A 51 2.14 -0.54 -9.36
C LYS A 51 0.82 -1.04 -8.76
N SER A 52 -0.31 -0.55 -9.27
CA SER A 52 -1.65 -0.91 -8.76
C SER A 52 -1.90 -2.42 -8.88
N SER A 53 -1.58 -3.01 -10.03
CA SER A 53 -1.70 -4.46 -10.25
C SER A 53 -0.80 -5.24 -9.30
N TYR A 54 0.46 -4.83 -9.17
CA TYR A 54 1.41 -5.47 -8.24
C TYR A 54 0.92 -5.45 -6.79
N ALA A 55 0.41 -4.29 -6.32
CA ALA A 55 -0.14 -4.17 -4.96
C ALA A 55 -1.37 -5.07 -4.77
N GLN A 56 -2.27 -5.12 -5.75
CA GLN A 56 -3.46 -5.97 -5.70
C GLN A 56 -3.07 -7.46 -5.72
N ASP A 57 -2.18 -7.88 -6.61
CA ASP A 57 -1.74 -9.27 -6.74
C ASP A 57 -1.09 -9.75 -5.44
N TYR A 58 -0.26 -8.90 -4.81
CA TYR A 58 0.31 -9.21 -3.51
C TYR A 58 -0.78 -9.36 -2.44
N ALA A 59 -1.69 -8.41 -2.32
CA ALA A 59 -2.78 -8.48 -1.34
C ALA A 59 -3.64 -9.74 -1.53
N LEU A 60 -3.91 -10.14 -2.77
CA LEU A 60 -4.62 -11.38 -3.10
C LEU A 60 -3.84 -12.64 -2.74
N SER A 61 -2.50 -12.57 -2.76
CA SER A 61 -1.64 -13.72 -2.47
C SER A 61 -1.46 -14.01 -0.98
N VAL A 62 -1.61 -12.99 -0.12
CA VAL A 62 -1.31 -13.11 1.33
C VAL A 62 -2.52 -13.34 2.21
N CYS A 63 -3.72 -13.03 1.73
CA CYS A 63 -4.97 -13.18 2.48
C CYS A 63 -6.05 -13.89 1.66
N GLU A 64 -6.86 -14.70 2.32
CA GLU A 64 -8.06 -15.32 1.74
C GLU A 64 -9.31 -14.58 2.23
N GLY A 65 -10.35 -14.51 1.40
CA GLY A 65 -11.61 -13.83 1.71
C GLY A 65 -11.59 -12.33 1.42
N THR A 66 -12.71 -11.79 0.96
CA THR A 66 -12.85 -10.35 0.65
C THR A 66 -12.78 -9.50 1.91
N GLU A 67 -13.31 -10.00 3.03
CA GLU A 67 -13.36 -9.30 4.32
C GLU A 67 -11.98 -9.07 4.95
N SER A 68 -10.94 -9.78 4.50
CA SER A 68 -9.57 -9.60 4.98
C SER A 68 -8.75 -8.59 4.17
N ARG A 69 -9.31 -8.07 3.06
CA ARG A 69 -8.64 -7.15 2.15
C ARG A 69 -9.41 -5.86 1.97
N ALA A 70 -8.77 -4.73 2.18
CA ALA A 70 -9.32 -3.40 1.89
C ALA A 70 -8.57 -2.71 0.76
N TYR A 71 -9.28 -1.82 0.07
CA TYR A 71 -8.72 -0.95 -0.94
C TYR A 71 -9.26 0.46 -0.75
N ILE A 72 -8.38 1.41 -0.41
CA ILE A 72 -8.71 2.81 -0.30
C ILE A 72 -8.38 3.48 -1.64
N ALA A 73 -9.42 3.92 -2.34
CA ALA A 73 -9.34 4.62 -3.62
C ALA A 73 -9.38 6.13 -3.36
N THR A 74 -8.38 6.85 -3.87
CA THR A 74 -8.21 8.27 -3.60
C THR A 74 -8.72 9.18 -4.70
N ALA A 75 -9.11 8.64 -5.86
CA ALA A 75 -9.48 9.43 -7.02
C ALA A 75 -10.88 10.04 -6.88
N GLU A 76 -10.97 11.36 -7.12
CA GLU A 76 -12.23 12.08 -7.27
C GLU A 76 -12.67 12.12 -8.75
N PRO A 77 -13.97 12.01 -9.06
CA PRO A 77 -14.48 12.02 -10.43
C PRO A 77 -14.59 13.45 -10.98
N ILE A 78 -13.47 14.17 -11.06
CA ILE A 78 -13.42 15.60 -11.40
C ILE A 78 -13.78 15.91 -12.86
N ASP A 79 -13.54 14.96 -13.77
CA ASP A 79 -13.87 15.06 -15.20
C ASP A 79 -14.27 13.70 -15.79
N GLU A 80 -14.70 13.68 -17.06
CA GLU A 80 -15.14 12.45 -17.72
C GLU A 80 -14.02 11.44 -17.94
N GLU A 81 -12.77 11.89 -18.14
CA GLU A 81 -11.61 10.99 -18.24
C GLU A 81 -11.38 10.29 -16.92
N MET A 82 -11.37 11.05 -15.81
CA MET A 82 -11.16 10.50 -14.46
C MET A 82 -12.30 9.55 -14.06
N LYS A 83 -13.56 9.89 -14.37
CA LYS A 83 -14.71 8.98 -14.18
C LYS A 83 -14.52 7.66 -14.92
N ALA A 84 -14.09 7.70 -16.18
CA ALA A 84 -13.84 6.50 -16.97
C ALA A 84 -12.69 5.66 -16.37
N ARG A 85 -11.63 6.31 -15.87
CA ARG A 85 -10.51 5.64 -15.18
C ARG A 85 -10.95 4.98 -13.88
N ILE A 86 -11.73 5.68 -13.05
CA ILE A 86 -12.28 5.13 -11.79
C ILE A 86 -13.14 3.90 -12.09
N ALA A 87 -14.05 3.99 -13.08
CA ALA A 87 -14.89 2.89 -13.48
C ALA A 87 -14.09 1.66 -13.97
N ALA A 88 -13.03 1.89 -14.75
CA ALA A 88 -12.14 0.82 -15.19
C ALA A 88 -11.44 0.15 -14.00
N HIS A 89 -10.89 0.93 -13.05
CA HIS A 89 -10.26 0.38 -11.84
C HIS A 89 -11.24 -0.35 -10.92
N GLN A 90 -12.48 0.16 -10.77
CA GLN A 90 -13.54 -0.54 -10.02
C GLN A 90 -13.87 -1.88 -10.67
N LYS A 91 -14.01 -1.92 -12.01
CA LYS A 91 -14.25 -3.16 -12.75
C LYS A 91 -13.11 -4.17 -12.60
N ASP A 92 -11.86 -3.71 -12.69
CA ASP A 92 -10.68 -4.58 -12.54
C ASP A 92 -10.57 -5.17 -11.12
N ARG A 93 -10.94 -4.39 -10.09
CA ARG A 93 -10.96 -4.88 -8.70
C ARG A 93 -12.10 -5.87 -8.46
N GLY A 94 -13.29 -5.63 -9.03
CA GLY A 94 -14.49 -6.40 -8.76
C GLY A 94 -14.78 -6.47 -7.25
N ASP A 95 -15.30 -7.61 -6.80
CA ASP A 95 -15.69 -7.87 -5.40
C ASP A 95 -14.55 -8.47 -4.56
N ARG A 96 -13.28 -8.31 -4.98
CA ARG A 96 -12.13 -8.94 -4.32
C ARG A 96 -11.64 -8.18 -3.08
N PHE A 97 -12.12 -6.94 -2.86
CA PHE A 97 -11.72 -6.03 -1.79
C PHE A 97 -12.92 -5.32 -1.18
N ILE A 98 -12.87 -5.03 0.12
CA ILE A 98 -13.71 -3.97 0.71
C ILE A 98 -13.17 -2.65 0.13
N THR A 99 -13.94 -1.99 -0.73
CA THR A 99 -13.54 -0.72 -1.34
C THR A 99 -14.05 0.45 -0.52
N ILE A 100 -13.15 1.37 -0.19
CA ILE A 100 -13.41 2.64 0.51
C ILE A 100 -12.95 3.76 -0.42
N GLU A 101 -13.84 4.69 -0.74
CA GLU A 101 -13.51 5.89 -1.51
C GLU A 101 -13.20 7.01 -0.52
N GLU A 102 -11.94 7.41 -0.42
CA GLU A 102 -11.50 8.47 0.50
C GLU A 102 -10.45 9.36 -0.18
N PRO A 103 -10.86 10.53 -0.67
CA PRO A 103 -9.98 11.42 -1.40
C PRO A 103 -9.11 12.32 -0.52
N ILE A 104 -9.43 12.51 0.77
CA ILE A 104 -8.81 13.54 1.64
C ILE A 104 -8.28 12.94 2.95
N ASP A 105 -9.13 12.30 3.75
CA ASP A 105 -8.79 11.89 5.13
C ASP A 105 -8.34 10.42 5.21
N LEU A 106 -7.18 10.12 4.60
CA LEU A 106 -6.62 8.77 4.59
C LEU A 106 -6.32 8.24 6.00
N ALA A 107 -5.92 9.12 6.91
CA ALA A 107 -5.61 8.72 8.28
C ALA A 107 -6.84 8.18 9.01
N LYS A 108 -8.00 8.82 8.82
CA LYS A 108 -9.27 8.36 9.34
C LYS A 108 -9.71 7.07 8.69
N ALA A 109 -9.68 7.00 7.35
CA ALA A 109 -10.06 5.79 6.62
C ALA A 109 -9.26 4.56 7.06
N ILE A 110 -7.95 4.70 7.29
CA ILE A 110 -7.10 3.61 7.78
C ILE A 110 -7.45 3.23 9.23
N LYS A 111 -7.73 4.20 10.11
CA LYS A 111 -8.10 3.93 11.51
C LYS A 111 -9.46 3.20 11.63
N GLU A 112 -10.38 3.49 10.72
CA GLU A 112 -11.74 2.96 10.71
C GLU A 112 -11.87 1.62 9.95
N LEU A 113 -10.76 1.06 9.46
CA LEU A 113 -10.77 -0.26 8.80
C LEU A 113 -11.36 -1.33 9.74
N PRO A 114 -12.22 -2.21 9.23
CA PRO A 114 -12.72 -3.36 9.99
C PRO A 114 -11.57 -4.18 10.56
N SER A 115 -11.72 -4.68 11.78
CA SER A 115 -10.70 -5.49 12.46
C SER A 115 -10.39 -6.83 11.76
N SER A 116 -11.26 -7.26 10.82
CA SER A 116 -11.04 -8.42 9.96
C SER A 116 -10.02 -8.14 8.85
N VAL A 117 -9.77 -6.86 8.52
CA VAL A 117 -8.84 -6.50 7.43
C VAL A 117 -7.43 -6.81 7.85
N GLU A 118 -6.76 -7.59 7.01
CA GLU A 118 -5.39 -8.01 7.19
C GLU A 118 -4.40 -7.26 6.31
N VAL A 119 -4.84 -6.82 5.15
CA VAL A 119 -4.06 -6.00 4.21
C VAL A 119 -4.93 -4.93 3.59
N CYS A 120 -4.37 -3.71 3.47
CA CYS A 120 -5.03 -2.59 2.84
C CYS A 120 -4.12 -1.99 1.75
N VAL A 121 -4.66 -1.80 0.56
CA VAL A 121 -4.02 -1.07 -0.54
C VAL A 121 -4.54 0.37 -0.54
N VAL A 122 -3.66 1.36 -0.58
CA VAL A 122 -4.00 2.78 -0.78
C VAL A 122 -3.50 3.20 -2.16
N ASP A 123 -4.40 3.48 -3.08
CA ASP A 123 -4.07 3.80 -4.49
C ASP A 123 -4.83 5.05 -4.99
N CYS A 124 -4.11 6.18 -5.19
CA CYS A 124 -2.69 6.38 -4.93
C CYS A 124 -2.43 7.71 -4.21
N LEU A 125 -1.30 7.77 -3.52
CA LEU A 125 -0.92 8.97 -2.77
C LEU A 125 -0.63 10.18 -3.67
N THR A 126 -0.24 9.96 -4.92
CA THR A 126 -0.03 11.05 -5.88
C THR A 126 -1.34 11.74 -6.24
N VAL A 127 -2.41 10.98 -6.45
CA VAL A 127 -3.76 11.55 -6.69
C VAL A 127 -4.27 12.22 -5.42
N TRP A 128 -4.10 11.57 -4.26
CA TRP A 128 -4.45 12.15 -2.96
C TRP A 128 -3.77 13.51 -2.71
N LEU A 129 -2.47 13.62 -2.99
CA LEU A 129 -1.74 14.90 -2.88
C LEU A 129 -2.31 15.95 -3.84
N GLY A 130 -2.71 15.54 -5.05
CA GLY A 130 -3.39 16.41 -6.01
C GLY A 130 -4.73 16.93 -5.48
N ASN A 131 -5.52 16.07 -4.83
CA ASN A 131 -6.79 16.49 -4.20
C ASN A 131 -6.56 17.52 -3.09
N LEU A 132 -5.57 17.28 -2.20
CA LEU A 132 -5.22 18.24 -1.15
C LEU A 132 -4.83 19.59 -1.74
N LEU A 133 -4.01 19.62 -2.79
CA LEU A 133 -3.65 20.87 -3.48
C LEU A 133 -4.86 21.57 -4.11
N HIS A 134 -5.77 20.79 -4.70
CA HIS A 134 -6.97 21.32 -5.32
C HIS A 134 -7.92 21.96 -4.29
N HIS A 135 -8.10 21.31 -3.13
CA HIS A 135 -9.04 21.78 -2.09
C HIS A 135 -8.45 22.85 -1.18
N GLU A 136 -7.16 22.81 -0.88
CA GLU A 136 -6.54 23.67 0.13
C GLU A 136 -5.50 24.65 -0.44
N GLY A 137 -5.11 24.49 -1.72
CA GLY A 137 -4.03 25.26 -2.34
C GLY A 137 -2.64 24.81 -1.90
N ILE A 138 -1.62 25.60 -2.24
CA ILE A 138 -0.21 25.28 -1.93
C ILE A 138 0.05 25.56 -0.43
N PRO A 139 0.44 24.56 0.37
CA PRO A 139 0.71 24.76 1.79
C PRO A 139 2.03 25.51 2.01
N SER A 140 2.15 26.21 3.14
CA SER A 140 3.40 26.90 3.52
C SER A 140 4.58 25.96 3.79
N LYS A 141 4.30 24.73 4.21
CA LYS A 141 5.29 23.64 4.42
C LYS A 141 4.77 22.29 3.90
N ARG A 142 3.76 21.74 4.56
CA ARG A 142 3.10 20.48 4.21
C ARG A 142 1.65 20.51 4.69
N PHE A 143 0.83 19.61 4.19
CA PHE A 143 -0.55 19.44 4.65
C PHE A 143 -0.57 18.73 6.01
N VAL A 144 -1.51 19.10 6.88
CA VAL A 144 -1.72 18.43 8.18
C VAL A 144 -2.08 16.95 7.99
N GLN A 145 -2.83 16.64 6.95
CA GLN A 145 -3.23 15.27 6.59
C GLN A 145 -2.02 14.34 6.32
N MET A 146 -0.89 14.90 5.84
CA MET A 146 0.35 14.13 5.69
C MET A 146 0.91 13.72 7.05
N ASP A 147 0.95 14.64 8.01
CA ASP A 147 1.45 14.35 9.37
C ASP A 147 0.52 13.33 10.07
N GLU A 148 -0.80 13.46 9.93
CA GLU A 148 -1.78 12.51 10.47
C GLU A 148 -1.63 11.11 9.85
N LEU A 149 -1.43 11.02 8.53
CA LEU A 149 -1.14 9.77 7.84
C LEU A 149 0.14 9.12 8.38
N TYR A 150 1.23 9.89 8.54
CA TYR A 150 2.50 9.38 9.05
C TYR A 150 2.37 8.81 10.46
N GLU A 151 1.58 9.44 11.33
CA GLU A 151 1.32 8.92 12.68
C GLU A 151 0.62 7.56 12.65
N VAL A 152 -0.40 7.41 11.81
CA VAL A 152 -1.10 6.12 11.68
C VAL A 152 -0.17 5.03 11.12
N LEU A 153 0.67 5.39 10.15
CA LEU A 153 1.58 4.44 9.50
C LEU A 153 2.73 3.96 10.41
N ARG A 154 3.04 4.66 11.50
CA ARG A 154 4.01 4.17 12.50
C ARG A 154 3.47 3.00 13.31
N HIS A 155 2.14 2.90 13.45
CA HIS A 155 1.44 1.83 14.15
C HIS A 155 0.20 1.38 13.35
N PRO A 156 0.40 0.79 12.14
CA PRO A 156 -0.71 0.47 11.25
C PRO A 156 -1.57 -0.66 11.82
N PRO A 157 -2.92 -0.61 11.64
CA PRO A 157 -3.83 -1.63 12.14
C PRO A 157 -3.69 -2.98 11.41
N CYS A 158 -3.25 -2.94 10.16
CA CYS A 158 -3.02 -4.08 9.28
C CYS A 158 -1.81 -3.83 8.39
N ASP A 159 -1.44 -4.75 7.50
CA ASP A 159 -0.44 -4.48 6.49
C ASP A 159 -0.94 -3.43 5.49
N ILE A 160 -0.15 -2.39 5.27
CA ILE A 160 -0.52 -1.27 4.39
C ILE A 160 0.40 -1.25 3.16
N LEU A 161 -0.19 -1.29 1.98
CA LEU A 161 0.48 -1.15 0.69
C LEU A 161 0.17 0.25 0.13
N LEU A 162 1.15 1.15 0.16
CA LEU A 162 1.02 2.51 -0.35
C LEU A 162 1.49 2.56 -1.80
N VAL A 163 0.62 2.97 -2.72
CA VAL A 163 0.97 3.17 -4.13
C VAL A 163 1.21 4.65 -4.38
N THR A 164 2.34 5.00 -4.98
CA THR A 164 2.69 6.38 -5.31
C THR A 164 3.44 6.47 -6.64
N ASN A 165 3.45 7.64 -7.27
CA ASN A 165 4.28 7.88 -8.44
C ASN A 165 5.61 8.52 -8.05
N GLU A 166 6.66 8.18 -8.81
CA GLU A 166 7.88 8.95 -8.88
C GLU A 166 7.72 10.04 -9.96
N THR A 167 7.62 11.29 -9.54
CA THR A 167 7.39 12.45 -10.42
C THR A 167 8.63 13.32 -10.61
N GLY A 168 9.71 13.03 -9.87
CA GLY A 168 10.93 13.83 -9.82
C GLY A 168 11.96 13.53 -10.92
N LEU A 169 11.85 12.38 -11.60
CA LEU A 169 12.85 11.94 -12.61
C LEU A 169 12.73 12.63 -13.98
N GLY A 170 11.69 13.45 -14.19
CA GLY A 170 11.46 14.17 -15.45
C GLY A 170 12.03 15.58 -15.48
N LEU A 171 11.60 16.34 -16.50
CA LEU A 171 11.95 17.75 -16.64
C LEU A 171 11.31 18.58 -15.52
N ILE A 172 11.95 19.72 -15.19
CA ILE A 172 11.41 20.68 -14.24
C ILE A 172 10.21 21.38 -14.90
N PRO A 173 9.00 21.35 -14.28
CA PRO A 173 7.81 22.00 -14.83
C PRO A 173 7.99 23.52 -14.96
N ALA A 174 7.39 24.11 -16.00
CA ALA A 174 7.49 25.55 -16.25
C ALA A 174 6.66 26.38 -15.26
N ASP A 175 5.52 25.86 -14.81
CA ASP A 175 4.63 26.56 -13.86
C ASP A 175 4.97 26.25 -12.39
N ALA A 176 4.63 27.17 -11.49
CA ALA A 176 4.99 27.09 -10.07
C ALA A 176 4.19 26.02 -9.32
N GLU A 177 2.94 25.79 -9.71
CA GLU A 177 2.05 24.82 -9.05
C GLU A 177 2.55 23.39 -9.29
N SER A 178 2.85 23.04 -10.53
CA SER A 178 3.45 21.75 -10.88
C SER A 178 4.80 21.52 -10.21
N ARG A 179 5.62 22.57 -10.04
CA ARG A 179 6.87 22.45 -9.27
C ARG A 179 6.60 22.18 -7.80
N SER A 180 5.66 22.89 -7.21
CA SER A 180 5.27 22.67 -5.80
C SER A 180 4.72 21.28 -5.58
N PHE A 181 3.86 20.80 -6.48
CA PHE A 181 3.35 19.41 -6.45
C PHE A 181 4.49 18.40 -6.50
N ARG A 182 5.42 18.55 -7.44
CA ARG A 182 6.56 17.64 -7.60
C ARG A 182 7.43 17.60 -6.34
N ASP A 183 7.72 18.76 -5.75
CA ASP A 183 8.55 18.86 -4.56
C ASP A 183 7.86 18.26 -3.34
N LEU A 184 6.55 18.54 -3.15
CA LEU A 184 5.74 17.92 -2.09
C LEU A 184 5.66 16.39 -2.25
N ALA A 185 5.44 15.89 -3.47
CA ALA A 185 5.42 14.46 -3.76
C ALA A 185 6.77 13.80 -3.44
N GLY A 186 7.88 14.48 -3.79
CA GLY A 186 9.23 14.00 -3.48
C GLY A 186 9.50 13.93 -1.98
N TRP A 187 9.14 14.94 -1.21
CA TRP A 187 9.27 14.92 0.26
C TRP A 187 8.37 13.87 0.90
N MET A 188 7.13 13.77 0.47
CA MET A 188 6.21 12.72 0.92
C MET A 188 6.80 11.32 0.69
N ASN A 189 7.31 11.05 -0.51
CA ASN A 189 7.92 9.76 -0.83
C ASN A 189 9.15 9.47 0.05
N GLN A 190 9.98 10.47 0.36
CA GLN A 190 11.12 10.33 1.27
C GLN A 190 10.68 9.98 2.70
N ASP A 191 9.70 10.72 3.25
CA ASP A 191 9.19 10.48 4.60
C ASP A 191 8.56 9.08 4.71
N LEU A 192 7.75 8.69 3.72
CA LEU A 192 7.14 7.36 3.67
C LEU A 192 8.16 6.24 3.50
N ALA A 193 9.21 6.46 2.72
CA ALA A 193 10.30 5.49 2.57
C ALA A 193 11.07 5.26 3.88
N GLN A 194 11.11 6.24 4.79
CA GLN A 194 11.68 6.05 6.13
C GLN A 194 10.77 5.18 7.01
N ILE A 195 9.45 5.41 6.98
CA ILE A 195 8.45 4.67 7.75
C ILE A 195 8.30 3.23 7.22
N ALA A 196 8.27 3.06 5.90
CA ALA A 196 8.05 1.78 5.26
C ALA A 196 9.14 0.76 5.59
N ARG A 197 8.74 -0.49 5.82
CA ARG A 197 9.66 -1.63 5.93
C ARG A 197 10.24 -1.99 4.56
N ASN A 198 9.40 -2.01 3.52
CA ASN A 198 9.81 -2.31 2.16
C ASN A 198 9.53 -1.11 1.26
N VAL A 199 10.46 -0.83 0.35
CA VAL A 199 10.29 0.18 -0.72
C VAL A 199 10.61 -0.51 -2.03
N ILE A 200 9.61 -0.60 -2.91
CA ILE A 200 9.69 -1.35 -4.17
C ILE A 200 9.47 -0.39 -5.33
N LEU A 201 10.46 -0.30 -6.21
CA LEU A 201 10.37 0.46 -7.45
C LEU A 201 9.84 -0.43 -8.57
N LEU A 202 8.74 -0.02 -9.21
CA LEU A 202 8.20 -0.69 -10.39
C LEU A 202 8.65 0.03 -11.66
N VAL A 203 9.37 -0.70 -12.52
CA VAL A 203 9.76 -0.24 -13.86
C VAL A 203 9.35 -1.30 -14.87
N ALA A 204 8.53 -0.93 -15.86
CA ALA A 204 8.05 -1.85 -16.91
C ALA A 204 7.42 -3.16 -16.37
N GLY A 205 6.69 -3.07 -15.25
CA GLY A 205 6.07 -4.23 -14.59
C GLY A 205 7.00 -5.05 -13.72
N LEU A 206 8.29 -4.73 -13.67
CA LEU A 206 9.30 -5.47 -12.91
C LEU A 206 9.57 -4.79 -11.57
N PRO A 207 9.49 -5.51 -10.42
CA PRO A 207 9.78 -4.96 -9.11
C PRO A 207 11.29 -4.97 -8.81
N LEU A 208 11.77 -3.88 -8.23
CA LEU A 208 13.12 -3.74 -7.68
C LEU A 208 13.02 -3.28 -6.23
N ALA A 209 13.54 -4.04 -5.28
CA ALA A 209 13.61 -3.61 -3.89
C ALA A 209 14.68 -2.53 -3.72
N LEU A 210 14.27 -1.35 -3.27
CA LEU A 210 15.18 -0.26 -2.86
C LEU A 210 15.49 -0.36 -1.36
N LYS A 211 14.54 -0.89 -0.57
CA LYS A 211 14.66 -1.15 0.86
C LYS A 211 13.86 -2.39 1.21
N GLY A 212 14.38 -3.24 2.08
CA GLY A 212 13.72 -4.50 2.48
C GLY A 212 13.75 -5.54 1.36
N GLU A 213 12.62 -6.19 1.14
CA GLU A 213 12.48 -7.31 0.21
C GLU A 213 11.39 -7.02 -0.84
N VAL A 214 11.48 -7.69 -1.99
CA VAL A 214 10.39 -7.74 -2.98
C VAL A 214 9.24 -8.55 -2.38
N LEU A 215 8.01 -8.05 -2.49
CA LEU A 215 6.81 -8.66 -1.94
C LEU A 215 6.33 -9.84 -2.81
#